data_9717c07bf9caeaac28ae01d8e92eeadd
#
_entry.id   9717c07bf9caeaac28ae01d8e92eeadd
#
_cell.length_a   1.000
_cell.length_b   1.000
_cell.length_c   1.000
_cell.angle_alpha   90.00
_cell.angle_beta   90.00
_cell.angle_gamma   90.00
#
_symmetry.space_group_name_H-M   'P 1'
#
loop_
_entity.id
_entity.type
_entity.pdbx_description
1 polymer ?
#
loop_
_entity_poly.entity_id
_entity_poly.type
_entity_poly.pdbx_seq_one_letter_code
_entity_poly.pdbx_strand_id
1 'polypeptide(L)'
;MNLRDLFIDKSKTLIVNTDLALVLGDLNEAIILNQLNYWLEINKKADKNFIDGKYWVYNSYAEWRENDFPYWSEKTIQRTFTRLENKGIVISANYNKMCIDKTKWYSIDFEVLEEMIKAYDSNKISEEDKMSCR
;
A
#
# COMPACT_ATOMS: atom_id res chain seq x y z
N MET A 1 -1.06 -5.54 28.76
CA MET A 1 -1.86 -4.63 27.91
C MET A 1 -3.07 -4.17 28.67
N ASN A 2 -3.30 -2.89 28.78
CA ASN A 2 -4.49 -2.35 29.41
C ASN A 2 -5.29 -1.50 28.41
N LEU A 3 -6.48 -1.08 28.80
CA LEU A 3 -7.38 -0.35 27.92
C LEU A 3 -6.76 0.97 27.40
N ARG A 4 -6.04 1.66 28.25
CA ARG A 4 -5.40 2.92 27.89
C ARG A 4 -4.33 2.73 26.83
N ASP A 5 -3.53 1.66 26.95
CA ASP A 5 -2.47 1.35 25.97
C ASP A 5 -3.06 1.10 24.57
N LEU A 6 -4.23 0.49 24.47
CA LEU A 6 -4.88 0.24 23.19
C LEU A 6 -5.21 1.51 22.42
N PHE A 7 -5.48 2.61 23.11
CA PHE A 7 -5.87 3.86 22.46
C PHE A 7 -4.74 4.90 22.38
N ILE A 8 -3.77 4.84 23.27
CA ILE A 8 -2.72 5.87 23.39
C ILE A 8 -1.38 5.42 22.84
N ASP A 9 -1.03 4.15 22.99
CA ASP A 9 0.23 3.62 22.47
C ASP A 9 0.20 3.54 20.95
N LYS A 10 0.93 4.44 20.30
CA LYS A 10 1.01 4.52 18.84
C LYS A 10 2.05 3.60 18.22
N SER A 11 2.84 2.89 19.03
CA SER A 11 3.89 1.99 18.52
C SER A 11 3.32 0.80 17.72
N LYS A 12 2.07 0.43 17.99
CA LYS A 12 1.36 -0.66 17.32
C LYS A 12 0.22 -0.15 16.43
N THR A 13 0.26 1.11 16.05
CA THR A 13 -0.78 1.75 15.25
C THR A 13 -0.33 1.84 13.79
N LEU A 14 -1.20 1.43 12.88
CA LEU A 14 -1.02 1.66 11.45
C LEU A 14 -1.78 2.93 11.06
N ILE A 15 -1.15 3.75 10.21
CA ILE A 15 -1.78 4.95 9.67
C ILE A 15 -2.41 4.59 8.34
N VAL A 16 -3.68 4.98 8.17
CA VAL A 16 -4.37 4.84 6.89
C VAL A 16 -5.07 6.15 6.54
N ASN A 17 -4.90 6.59 5.31
CA ASN A 17 -5.64 7.73 4.79
C ASN A 17 -6.99 7.25 4.27
N THR A 18 -8.09 7.77 4.82
CA THR A 18 -9.43 7.33 4.46
C THR A 18 -9.81 7.75 3.04
N ASP A 19 -9.27 8.86 2.54
CA ASP A 19 -9.48 9.26 1.15
C ASP A 19 -8.83 8.27 0.18
N LEU A 20 -7.67 7.74 0.54
CA LEU A 20 -7.03 6.67 -0.23
C LEU A 20 -7.92 5.43 -0.30
N ALA A 21 -8.55 5.06 0.81
CA ALA A 21 -9.49 3.94 0.84
C ALA A 21 -10.69 4.18 -0.08
N LEU A 22 -11.19 5.41 -0.16
CA LEU A 22 -12.28 5.78 -1.06
C LEU A 22 -11.84 5.70 -2.53
N VAL A 23 -10.66 6.19 -2.84
CA VAL A 23 -10.11 6.13 -4.21
C VAL A 23 -9.94 4.68 -4.67
N LEU A 24 -9.40 3.82 -3.81
CA LEU A 24 -9.16 2.40 -4.12
C LEU A 24 -10.44 1.56 -4.04
N GLY A 25 -11.41 2.00 -3.24
CA GLY A 25 -12.64 1.24 -2.98
C GLY A 25 -12.43 0.09 -2.00
N ASP A 26 -11.35 0.09 -1.21
CA ASP A 26 -11.03 -0.99 -0.29
C ASP A 26 -10.09 -0.50 0.81
N LEU A 27 -10.47 -0.72 2.06
CA LEU A 27 -9.67 -0.30 3.21
C LEU A 27 -8.38 -1.11 3.35
N ASN A 28 -8.43 -2.41 3.11
CA ASN A 28 -7.25 -3.27 3.22
C ASN A 28 -6.18 -2.87 2.20
N GLU A 29 -6.58 -2.56 0.98
CA GLU A 29 -5.67 -2.06 -0.05
C GLU A 29 -5.02 -0.74 0.38
N ALA A 30 -5.80 0.16 0.97
CA ALA A 30 -5.28 1.45 1.44
C ALA A 30 -4.26 1.26 2.58
N ILE A 31 -4.53 0.35 3.49
CA ILE A 31 -3.61 0.04 4.60
C ILE A 31 -2.27 -0.49 4.06
N ILE A 32 -2.32 -1.46 3.15
CA ILE A 32 -1.11 -2.02 2.56
C ILE A 32 -0.35 -0.97 1.75
N LEU A 33 -1.06 -0.22 0.91
CA LEU A 33 -0.42 0.79 0.06
C LEU A 33 0.24 1.88 0.90
N ASN A 34 -0.42 2.32 1.96
CA ASN A 34 0.13 3.33 2.86
C ASN A 34 1.40 2.83 3.56
N GLN A 35 1.40 1.57 4.01
CA GLN A 35 2.56 0.96 4.66
C GLN A 35 3.71 0.72 3.68
N LEU A 36 3.39 0.29 2.46
CA LEU A 36 4.40 0.14 1.40
C LEU A 36 5.06 1.48 1.09
N ASN A 37 4.27 2.56 0.97
CA ASN A 37 4.81 3.89 0.74
C ASN A 37 5.72 4.35 1.90
N TYR A 38 5.34 4.04 3.13
CA TYR A 38 6.15 4.35 4.31
C TYR A 38 7.55 3.74 4.19
N TRP A 39 7.65 2.46 3.82
CA TRP A 39 8.94 1.80 3.64
C TRP A 39 9.71 2.32 2.43
N LEU A 40 9.01 2.66 1.35
CA LEU A 40 9.64 3.28 0.16
C LEU A 40 10.26 4.63 0.51
N GLU A 41 9.59 5.45 1.32
CA GLU A 41 10.12 6.73 1.77
C GLU A 41 11.35 6.56 2.65
N ILE A 42 11.36 5.56 3.53
CA ILE A 42 12.53 5.22 4.35
C ILE A 42 13.71 4.83 3.46
N ASN A 43 13.46 3.96 2.48
CA ASN A 43 14.52 3.52 1.55
C ASN A 43 15.03 4.68 0.68
N LYS A 44 14.15 5.58 0.29
CA LYS A 44 14.51 6.79 -0.48
C LYS A 44 15.43 7.70 0.33
N LYS A 45 15.11 7.94 1.59
CA LYS A 45 15.95 8.76 2.49
C LYS A 45 17.31 8.14 2.74
N ALA A 46 17.37 6.81 2.82
CA ALA A 46 18.62 6.06 3.01
C ALA A 46 19.36 5.77 1.70
N ASP A 47 18.77 6.12 0.56
CA ASP A 47 19.24 5.78 -0.79
C ASP A 47 19.54 4.28 -0.93
N LYS A 48 18.58 3.48 -0.51
CA LYS A 48 18.67 2.02 -0.44
C LYS A 48 17.67 1.38 -1.41
N ASN A 49 18.10 0.31 -2.08
CA ASN A 49 17.26 -0.47 -3.02
C ASN A 49 16.74 0.37 -4.20
N PHE A 50 17.61 1.22 -4.76
CA PHE A 50 17.29 1.97 -5.97
C PHE A 50 17.76 1.16 -7.18
N ILE A 51 16.80 0.65 -7.96
CA ILE A 51 17.04 -0.20 -9.12
C ILE A 51 16.05 0.18 -10.22
N ASP A 52 16.52 0.27 -11.46
CA ASP A 52 15.70 0.58 -12.64
C ASP A 52 14.89 1.87 -12.48
N GLY A 53 15.50 2.89 -11.85
CA GLY A 53 14.88 4.20 -11.68
C GLY A 53 13.82 4.29 -10.59
N LYS A 54 13.70 3.28 -9.75
CA LYS A 54 12.71 3.22 -8.68
C LYS A 54 13.32 2.71 -7.38
N TYR A 55 12.70 3.09 -6.25
CA TYR A 55 12.98 2.48 -4.96
C TYR A 55 12.07 1.29 -4.76
N TRP A 56 12.57 0.27 -4.07
CA TRP A 56 11.88 -1.00 -3.87
C TRP A 56 11.92 -1.43 -2.41
N VAL A 57 10.91 -2.20 -2.00
CA VAL A 57 10.86 -2.87 -0.71
C VAL A 57 10.89 -4.37 -0.96
N TYR A 58 11.83 -5.05 -0.34
CA TYR A 58 12.03 -6.49 -0.44
C TYR A 58 11.45 -7.15 0.80
N ASN A 59 10.41 -8.00 0.62
CA ASN A 59 9.73 -8.64 1.74
C ASN A 59 8.93 -9.86 1.28
N SER A 60 8.93 -10.92 2.08
CA SER A 60 8.03 -12.06 1.88
C SER A 60 6.68 -11.78 2.53
N TYR A 61 5.65 -12.55 2.17
CA TYR A 61 4.34 -12.43 2.84
C TYR A 61 4.43 -12.78 4.33
N ALA A 62 5.29 -13.73 4.69
CA ALA A 62 5.54 -14.06 6.10
C ALA A 62 6.14 -12.88 6.85
N GLU A 63 7.11 -12.18 6.25
CA GLU A 63 7.73 -10.99 6.84
C GLU A 63 6.74 -9.82 6.94
N TRP A 64 5.90 -9.61 5.91
CA TRP A 64 4.83 -8.61 5.97
C TRP A 64 3.88 -8.89 7.13
N ARG A 65 3.50 -10.16 7.32
CA ARG A 65 2.62 -10.56 8.42
C ARG A 65 3.28 -10.36 9.78
N GLU A 66 4.52 -10.79 9.93
CA GLU A 66 5.23 -10.73 11.21
C GLU A 66 5.47 -9.29 11.65
N ASN A 67 5.91 -8.44 10.74
CA ASN A 67 6.40 -7.10 11.08
C ASN A 67 5.35 -6.00 10.93
N ASP A 68 4.43 -6.13 9.99
CA ASP A 68 3.52 -5.04 9.62
C ASP A 68 2.04 -5.38 9.81
N PHE A 69 1.63 -6.61 9.46
CA PHE A 69 0.21 -6.98 9.42
C PHE A 69 -0.08 -8.25 10.21
N PRO A 70 0.21 -8.30 11.53
CA PRO A 70 0.06 -9.53 12.32
C PRO A 70 -1.40 -9.97 12.52
N TYR A 71 -2.36 -9.10 12.26
CA TYR A 71 -3.80 -9.38 12.39
C TYR A 71 -4.39 -10.03 11.14
N TRP A 72 -3.65 -10.13 10.04
CA TRP A 72 -4.09 -10.80 8.82
C TRP A 72 -3.33 -12.11 8.61
N SER A 73 -3.99 -13.05 7.91
CA SER A 73 -3.28 -14.23 7.42
C SER A 73 -2.37 -13.85 6.23
N GLU A 74 -1.36 -14.66 5.96
CA GLU A 74 -0.51 -14.47 4.78
C GLU A 74 -1.36 -14.48 3.50
N LYS A 75 -2.39 -15.31 3.44
CA LYS A 75 -3.29 -15.41 2.30
C LYS A 75 -4.06 -14.11 2.06
N THR A 76 -4.53 -13.45 3.11
CA THR A 76 -5.19 -12.14 3.01
C THR A 76 -4.23 -11.09 2.50
N ILE A 77 -3.00 -11.08 2.99
CA ILE A 77 -1.95 -10.17 2.53
C ILE A 77 -1.66 -10.39 1.05
N GLN A 78 -1.45 -11.64 0.66
CA GLN A 78 -1.19 -12.01 -0.73
C GLN A 78 -2.32 -11.56 -1.67
N ARG A 79 -3.56 -11.83 -1.29
CA ARG A 79 -4.73 -11.45 -2.09
C ARG A 79 -4.83 -9.93 -2.27
N THR A 80 -4.55 -9.19 -1.20
CA THR A 80 -4.63 -7.73 -1.24
C THR A 80 -3.52 -7.14 -2.13
N PHE A 81 -2.29 -7.63 -2.01
CA PHE A 81 -1.21 -7.25 -2.92
C PHE A 81 -1.54 -7.59 -4.37
N THR A 82 -2.10 -8.78 -4.62
CA THR A 82 -2.49 -9.21 -5.96
C THR A 82 -3.53 -8.27 -6.57
N ARG A 83 -4.52 -7.84 -5.78
CA ARG A 83 -5.51 -6.85 -6.26
C ARG A 83 -4.85 -5.53 -6.64
N LEU A 84 -3.92 -5.04 -5.83
CA LEU A 84 -3.17 -3.81 -6.12
C LEU A 84 -2.28 -3.97 -7.37
N GLU A 85 -1.66 -5.12 -7.54
CA GLU A 85 -0.86 -5.44 -8.73
C GLU A 85 -1.75 -5.49 -9.99
N ASN A 86 -2.93 -6.09 -9.89
CA ASN A 86 -3.88 -6.16 -11.00
C ASN A 86 -4.41 -4.78 -11.41
N LYS A 87 -4.51 -3.86 -10.48
CA LYS A 87 -4.87 -2.46 -10.77
C LYS A 87 -3.70 -1.66 -11.37
N GLY A 88 -2.50 -2.22 -11.37
CA GLY A 88 -1.31 -1.56 -11.86
C GLY A 88 -0.70 -0.55 -10.88
N ILE A 89 -1.23 -0.44 -9.67
CA ILE A 89 -0.75 0.50 -8.66
C ILE A 89 0.53 0.00 -7.99
N VAL A 90 0.58 -1.29 -7.68
CA VAL A 90 1.76 -1.95 -7.12
C VAL A 90 2.47 -2.69 -8.24
N ILE A 91 3.77 -2.52 -8.30
CA ILE A 91 4.66 -3.20 -9.24
C ILE A 91 5.49 -4.19 -8.43
N SER A 92 5.64 -5.41 -8.94
CA SER A 92 6.53 -6.39 -8.32
C SER A 92 7.61 -6.83 -9.30
N ALA A 93 8.76 -7.19 -8.76
CA ALA A 93 9.91 -7.65 -9.53
C ALA A 93 10.72 -8.63 -8.69
N ASN A 94 11.70 -9.26 -9.31
CA ASN A 94 12.64 -10.14 -8.64
C ASN A 94 14.06 -9.71 -9.00
N TYR A 95 14.74 -9.09 -8.04
CA TYR A 95 16.15 -8.70 -8.17
C TYR A 95 17.08 -9.56 -7.31
N ASN A 96 16.61 -10.74 -6.92
CA ASN A 96 17.34 -11.64 -6.04
C ASN A 96 18.55 -12.24 -6.75
N LYS A 97 19.65 -12.38 -6.04
CA LYS A 97 20.90 -12.94 -6.58
C LYS A 97 20.80 -14.45 -6.81
N MET A 98 19.97 -15.14 -6.02
CA MET A 98 19.76 -16.58 -6.10
C MET A 98 18.48 -16.91 -6.83
N CYS A 99 18.54 -17.81 -7.81
CA CYS A 99 17.40 -18.21 -8.62
C CYS A 99 16.28 -18.87 -7.81
N ILE A 100 16.61 -19.51 -6.70
CA ILE A 100 15.63 -20.19 -5.83
C ILE A 100 14.89 -19.22 -4.89
N ASP A 101 15.41 -18.01 -4.69
CA ASP A 101 14.78 -16.99 -3.87
C ASP A 101 13.67 -16.32 -4.66
N LYS A 102 12.43 -16.61 -4.30
CA LYS A 102 11.21 -16.09 -4.95
C LYS A 102 10.62 -14.89 -4.23
N THR A 103 11.29 -14.37 -3.21
CA THR A 103 10.81 -13.19 -2.48
C THR A 103 10.67 -12.01 -3.41
N LYS A 104 9.52 -11.37 -3.37
CA LYS A 104 9.20 -10.25 -4.27
C LYS A 104 9.76 -8.93 -3.78
N TRP A 105 10.11 -8.10 -4.73
CA TRP A 105 10.44 -6.70 -4.55
C TRP A 105 9.24 -5.88 -5.00
N TYR A 106 8.82 -4.90 -4.20
CA TYR A 106 7.61 -4.11 -4.42
C TYR A 106 7.92 -2.64 -4.58
N SER A 107 7.21 -1.99 -5.50
CA SER A 107 7.22 -0.55 -5.66
C SER A 107 5.82 -0.06 -6.02
N ILE A 108 5.64 1.25 -6.04
CA ILE A 108 4.35 1.87 -6.40
C ILE A 108 4.51 2.60 -7.73
N ASP A 109 3.53 2.41 -8.63
CA ASP A 109 3.39 3.23 -9.82
C ASP A 109 2.56 4.46 -9.47
N PHE A 110 3.24 5.55 -9.15
CA PHE A 110 2.58 6.78 -8.73
C PHE A 110 1.79 7.44 -9.85
N GLU A 111 2.16 7.22 -11.10
CA GLU A 111 1.42 7.75 -12.25
C GLU A 111 0.04 7.12 -12.36
N VAL A 112 -0.04 5.79 -12.22
CA VAL A 112 -1.31 5.06 -12.24
C VAL A 112 -2.18 5.50 -11.06
N LEU A 113 -1.60 5.60 -9.87
CA LEU A 113 -2.33 6.06 -8.68
C LEU A 113 -2.87 7.48 -8.87
N GLU A 114 -2.06 8.37 -9.42
CA GLU A 114 -2.46 9.76 -9.68
C GLU A 114 -3.63 9.83 -10.67
N GLU A 115 -3.61 9.01 -11.73
CA GLU A 115 -4.71 8.92 -12.68
C GLU A 115 -6.00 8.43 -12.02
N MET A 116 -5.91 7.47 -11.10
CA MET A 116 -7.07 6.99 -10.34
C MET A 116 -7.65 8.09 -9.45
N ILE A 117 -6.79 8.87 -8.82
CA ILE A 117 -7.21 10.02 -7.98
C ILE A 117 -7.96 11.04 -8.84
N LYS A 118 -7.44 11.38 -10.01
CA LYS A 118 -8.09 12.32 -10.94
C LYS A 118 -9.45 11.81 -11.40
N ALA A 119 -9.56 10.53 -11.73
CA ALA A 119 -10.82 9.93 -12.13
C ALA A 119 -11.85 9.94 -11.00
N TYR A 120 -11.41 9.65 -9.78
CA TYR A 120 -12.27 9.71 -8.59
C TYR A 120 -12.79 11.11 -8.34
N ASP A 121 -11.92 12.12 -8.37
CA ASP A 121 -12.28 13.51 -8.16
C ASP A 121 -13.28 14.01 -9.22
N SER A 122 -13.09 13.65 -10.49
CA SER A 122 -13.99 13.99 -11.57
C SER A 122 -15.39 13.42 -11.36
N ASN A 123 -15.48 12.13 -10.95
CA ASN A 123 -16.75 11.48 -10.66
C ASN A 123 -17.43 12.10 -9.45
N LYS A 124 -16.68 12.46 -8.42
CA LYS A 124 -17.21 13.10 -7.20
C LYS A 124 -17.82 14.47 -7.52
N ILE A 125 -17.14 15.26 -8.33
CA ILE A 125 -17.66 16.57 -8.77
C ILE A 125 -18.98 16.41 -9.53
N SER A 126 -19.07 15.43 -10.43
CA SER A 126 -20.30 15.13 -11.17
C SER A 126 -21.47 14.76 -10.27
N GLU A 127 -21.21 13.98 -9.22
CA GLU A 127 -22.23 13.58 -8.24
C GLU A 127 -22.68 14.77 -7.40
N GLU A 128 -21.76 15.63 -6.96
CA GLU A 128 -22.08 16.86 -6.23
C GLU A 128 -22.93 17.80 -7.08
N ASP A 129 -22.61 17.97 -8.35
CA ASP A 129 -23.40 18.76 -9.29
C ASP A 129 -24.82 18.23 -9.43
N LYS A 130 -24.98 16.92 -9.52
CA LYS A 130 -26.31 16.28 -9.57
C LYS A 130 -27.09 16.51 -8.29
N MET A 131 -26.45 16.48 -7.14
CA MET A 131 -27.07 16.72 -5.85
C MET A 131 -27.47 18.18 -5.65
N SER A 132 -26.72 19.11 -6.21
CA SER A 132 -27.02 20.53 -6.12
C SER A 132 -28.25 20.96 -6.95
N CYS A 133 -28.68 20.11 -7.88
CA CYS A 133 -29.86 20.37 -8.72
C CYS A 133 -31.18 19.97 -8.05
N ARG A 134 -31.13 19.49 -6.84
CA ARG A 134 -32.35 19.22 -6.06
C ARG A 134 -32.85 20.51 -5.43
#